data_b4ca95544809f2d1b6787f65d4962ad8
#
_entry.id   b4ca95544809f2d1b6787f65d4962ad8
#
_cell.length_a   1.000
_cell.length_b   1.000
_cell.length_c   1.000
_cell.angle_alpha   90.00
_cell.angle_beta   90.00
_cell.angle_gamma   90.00
#
_symmetry.space_group_name_H-M   'P 1'
#
loop_
_entity.id
_entity.type
_entity.pdbx_description
1 polymer ?
#
loop_
_entity_poly.entity_id
_entity_poly.type
_entity_poly.pdbx_seq_one_letter_code
_entity_poly.pdbx_strand_id
1 'polypeptide(L)'
;MLAEQKFGLACDSPEMQLIFQIAQDHRVPVLMHWQFERFNLGFERFHRMLEKYPRVNFIGHAQTWWANIDRNHADQKVLYPKGPVTPGGLTDRYLADYPNMFGDLSAGSGLNALTRDEDFTRGFLQRHQAKLLYGSDCSDHEGSGLRCHGSQTIAAIRRLAGSDLIERKLLYGNAKQLLRL
;
A
#
# COMPACT_ATOMS: atom_id res chain seq x y z
N MET A 1 8.49 0.55 13.04
CA MET A 1 9.35 -0.43 12.35
C MET A 1 10.26 -1.23 13.30
N LEU A 2 11.08 -0.61 14.18
CA LEU A 2 12.00 -1.35 15.05
C LEU A 2 11.30 -2.33 16.03
N ALA A 3 10.15 -1.94 16.58
CA ALA A 3 9.38 -2.79 17.47
C ALA A 3 8.78 -3.99 16.74
N GLU A 4 8.25 -3.79 15.54
CA GLU A 4 7.67 -4.84 14.71
C GLU A 4 8.71 -5.90 14.34
N GLN A 5 9.90 -5.46 13.92
CA GLN A 5 10.99 -6.37 13.57
C GLN A 5 11.50 -7.17 14.77
N LYS A 6 11.54 -6.54 15.95
CA LYS A 6 12.08 -7.14 17.16
C LYS A 6 11.11 -8.13 17.82
N PHE A 7 9.81 -7.82 17.76
CA PHE A 7 8.81 -8.54 18.55
C PHE A 7 7.82 -9.36 17.70
N GLY A 8 7.90 -9.28 16.35
CA GLY A 8 7.01 -10.04 15.47
C GLY A 8 5.54 -9.78 15.76
N LEU A 9 5.14 -8.52 15.95
CA LEU A 9 3.80 -8.16 16.37
C LEU A 9 2.74 -8.58 15.34
N ALA A 10 1.69 -9.22 15.82
CA ALA A 10 0.49 -9.46 15.02
C ALA A 10 -0.29 -8.15 14.85
N CYS A 11 -0.89 -7.94 13.67
CA CYS A 11 -1.66 -6.73 13.37
C CYS A 11 -2.85 -6.49 14.32
N ASP A 12 -3.29 -7.52 15.01
CA ASP A 12 -4.38 -7.53 15.97
C ASP A 12 -3.90 -7.73 17.42
N SER A 13 -2.60 -7.60 17.69
CA SER A 13 -2.06 -7.69 19.05
C SER A 13 -2.54 -6.50 19.91
N PRO A 14 -2.54 -6.65 21.26
CA PRO A 14 -2.91 -5.55 22.16
C PRO A 14 -2.11 -4.27 21.92
N GLU A 15 -0.82 -4.40 21.61
CA GLU A 15 0.08 -3.27 21.35
C GLU A 15 -0.32 -2.52 20.07
N MET A 16 -0.62 -3.26 18.98
CA MET A 16 -1.07 -2.65 17.74
C MET A 16 -2.45 -2.01 17.91
N GLN A 17 -3.34 -2.65 18.65
CA GLN A 17 -4.65 -2.06 18.97
C GLN A 17 -4.54 -0.77 19.79
N LEU A 18 -3.58 -0.68 20.71
CA LEU A 18 -3.31 0.57 21.42
C LEU A 18 -2.86 1.67 20.46
N ILE A 19 -1.98 1.36 19.50
CA ILE A 19 -1.56 2.30 18.45
C ILE A 19 -2.76 2.78 17.64
N PHE A 20 -3.66 1.86 17.24
CA PHE A 20 -4.85 2.22 16.48
C PHE A 20 -5.83 3.07 17.29
N GLN A 21 -5.97 2.81 18.59
CA GLN A 21 -6.78 3.64 19.47
C GLN A 21 -6.21 5.07 19.55
N ILE A 22 -4.90 5.22 19.77
CA ILE A 22 -4.24 6.52 19.81
C ILE A 22 -4.40 7.24 18.48
N ALA A 23 -4.19 6.55 17.36
CA ALA A 23 -4.36 7.11 16.02
C ALA A 23 -5.80 7.60 15.78
N GLN A 24 -6.79 6.85 16.26
CA GLN A 24 -8.20 7.23 16.19
C GLN A 24 -8.50 8.50 17.01
N ASP A 25 -7.97 8.58 18.22
CA ASP A 25 -8.20 9.72 19.12
C ASP A 25 -7.55 11.00 18.58
N HIS A 26 -6.37 10.88 17.99
CA HIS A 26 -5.65 11.98 17.38
C HIS A 26 -5.98 12.24 15.91
N ARG A 27 -6.84 11.40 15.29
CA ARG A 27 -7.24 11.49 13.87
C ARG A 27 -6.05 11.50 12.91
N VAL A 28 -5.05 10.69 13.19
CA VAL A 28 -3.88 10.51 12.32
C VAL A 28 -3.94 9.17 11.60
N PRO A 29 -3.46 9.09 10.34
CA PRO A 29 -3.40 7.81 9.63
C PRO A 29 -2.29 6.91 10.18
N VAL A 30 -2.41 5.61 9.96
CA VAL A 30 -1.41 4.60 10.32
C VAL A 30 -0.87 3.92 9.07
N LEU A 31 0.43 4.06 8.82
CA LEU A 31 1.11 3.33 7.76
C LEU A 31 1.56 1.96 8.29
N MET A 32 1.11 0.91 7.62
CA MET A 32 1.37 -0.48 7.97
C MET A 32 2.38 -1.10 6.99
N HIS A 33 3.59 -1.41 7.47
CA HIS A 33 4.60 -2.12 6.69
C HIS A 33 4.32 -3.63 6.74
N TRP A 34 3.95 -4.23 5.61
CA TRP A 34 3.66 -5.65 5.50
C TRP A 34 4.78 -6.41 4.79
N GLN A 35 5.47 -7.25 5.55
CA GLN A 35 6.47 -8.16 5.00
C GLN A 35 6.38 -9.52 5.69
N PHE A 36 6.14 -10.56 4.91
CA PHE A 36 5.91 -11.92 5.38
C PHE A 36 6.98 -12.38 6.38
N GLU A 37 6.54 -12.96 7.49
CA GLU A 37 7.37 -13.45 8.62
C GLU A 37 8.30 -12.41 9.26
N ARG A 38 8.18 -11.12 8.91
CA ARG A 38 9.12 -10.11 9.40
C ARG A 38 8.44 -8.93 10.06
N PHE A 39 7.41 -8.37 9.42
CA PHE A 39 6.69 -7.20 9.93
C PHE A 39 5.19 -7.41 9.82
N ASN A 40 4.45 -7.05 10.85
CA ASN A 40 2.99 -7.10 10.91
C ASN A 40 2.40 -8.45 10.47
N LEU A 41 2.38 -9.41 11.38
CA LEU A 41 1.79 -10.71 11.13
C LEU A 41 0.25 -10.64 11.07
N GLY A 42 -0.37 -11.51 10.26
CA GLY A 42 -1.83 -11.63 10.21
C GLY A 42 -2.50 -10.78 9.14
N PHE A 43 -1.84 -10.57 8.01
CA PHE A 43 -2.39 -9.82 6.88
C PHE A 43 -3.77 -10.32 6.44
N GLU A 44 -3.99 -11.63 6.43
CA GLU A 44 -5.24 -12.29 6.03
C GLU A 44 -6.46 -11.94 6.91
N ARG A 45 -6.22 -11.49 8.15
CA ARG A 45 -7.27 -11.14 9.10
C ARG A 45 -7.30 -9.64 9.46
N PHE A 46 -6.52 -8.81 8.76
CA PHE A 46 -6.42 -7.38 9.03
C PHE A 46 -7.76 -6.63 8.83
N HIS A 47 -8.67 -7.18 8.01
CA HIS A 47 -10.03 -6.65 7.85
C HIS A 47 -10.74 -6.43 9.19
N ARG A 48 -10.49 -7.28 10.21
CA ARG A 48 -11.06 -7.11 11.56
C ARG A 48 -10.65 -5.79 12.21
N MET A 49 -9.43 -5.32 11.93
CA MET A 49 -8.94 -4.03 12.44
C MET A 49 -9.53 -2.86 11.67
N LEU A 50 -9.72 -3.01 10.35
CA LEU A 50 -10.42 -2.02 9.53
C LEU A 50 -11.86 -1.79 10.02
N GLU A 51 -12.56 -2.87 10.38
CA GLU A 51 -13.92 -2.83 10.92
C GLU A 51 -13.97 -2.29 12.37
N LYS A 52 -13.02 -2.69 13.20
CA LYS A 52 -12.96 -2.28 14.61
C LYS A 52 -12.59 -0.80 14.78
N TYR A 53 -11.76 -0.25 13.88
CA TYR A 53 -11.28 1.12 13.94
C TYR A 53 -11.68 1.92 12.68
N PRO A 54 -12.98 2.12 12.42
CA PRO A 54 -13.47 2.71 11.15
C PRO A 54 -13.08 4.18 10.97
N ARG A 55 -12.64 4.87 12.03
CA ARG A 55 -12.19 6.26 11.98
C ARG A 55 -10.67 6.41 11.81
N VAL A 56 -9.92 5.30 11.79
CA VAL A 56 -8.50 5.30 11.46
C VAL A 56 -8.33 5.05 9.98
N ASN A 57 -7.63 5.93 9.28
CA ASN A 57 -7.20 5.66 7.92
C ASN A 57 -5.92 4.83 7.95
N PHE A 58 -5.97 3.63 7.40
CA PHE A 58 -4.82 2.74 7.28
C PHE A 58 -4.20 2.85 5.90
N ILE A 59 -2.86 2.84 5.85
CA ILE A 59 -2.10 2.90 4.59
C ILE A 59 -1.27 1.63 4.49
N GLY A 60 -1.61 0.76 3.55
CA GLY A 60 -0.86 -0.47 3.30
C GLY A 60 0.40 -0.19 2.48
N HIS A 61 1.50 -0.76 2.92
CA HIS A 61 2.83 -0.55 2.34
C HIS A 61 3.63 -1.86 2.33
N ALA A 62 4.64 -1.93 1.46
CA ALA A 62 5.66 -2.96 1.32
C ALA A 62 5.22 -4.25 0.59
N GLN A 63 6.05 -5.28 0.69
CA GLN A 63 6.06 -6.39 -0.27
C GLN A 63 4.82 -7.27 -0.18
N THR A 64 4.44 -7.72 1.02
CA THR A 64 3.26 -8.58 1.19
C THR A 64 1.99 -7.86 0.80
N TRP A 65 1.89 -6.55 1.11
CA TRP A 65 0.77 -5.73 0.66
C TRP A 65 0.64 -5.78 -0.86
N TRP A 66 1.71 -5.46 -1.59
CA TRP A 66 1.66 -5.36 -3.05
C TRP A 66 1.68 -6.70 -3.77
N ALA A 67 2.25 -7.76 -3.21
CA ALA A 67 2.19 -9.11 -3.78
C ALA A 67 0.75 -9.64 -3.82
N ASN A 68 -0.04 -9.34 -2.78
CA ASN A 68 -1.42 -9.81 -2.61
C ASN A 68 -2.48 -9.01 -3.40
N ILE A 69 -2.12 -8.18 -4.38
CA ILE A 69 -3.06 -7.70 -5.41
C ILE A 69 -3.53 -8.86 -6.30
N ASP A 70 -2.71 -9.92 -6.39
CA ASP A 70 -2.99 -11.12 -7.15
C ASP A 70 -3.71 -12.15 -6.29
N ARG A 71 -4.90 -12.59 -6.73
CA ARG A 71 -5.68 -13.63 -6.05
C ARG A 71 -4.96 -14.97 -5.98
N ASN A 72 -4.09 -15.25 -6.95
CA ASN A 72 -3.36 -16.51 -7.04
C ASN A 72 -1.99 -16.47 -6.36
N HIS A 73 -1.64 -15.38 -5.67
CA HIS A 73 -0.39 -15.29 -4.92
C HIS A 73 -0.41 -16.18 -3.68
N ALA A 74 0.04 -17.43 -3.83
CA ALA A 74 0.01 -18.45 -2.77
C ALA A 74 1.27 -18.46 -1.91
N ASP A 75 2.45 -18.35 -2.53
CA ASP A 75 3.73 -18.37 -1.80
C ASP A 75 4.12 -16.98 -1.31
N GLN A 76 3.80 -16.69 -0.05
CA GLN A 76 4.06 -15.40 0.59
C GLN A 76 5.57 -15.08 0.76
N LYS A 77 6.48 -16.05 0.56
CA LYS A 77 7.93 -15.83 0.54
C LYS A 77 8.39 -15.12 -0.73
N VAL A 78 7.60 -15.20 -1.81
CA VAL A 78 7.85 -14.48 -3.06
C VAL A 78 7.42 -13.02 -2.89
N LEU A 79 8.32 -12.19 -2.42
CA LEU A 79 8.05 -10.78 -2.06
C LEU A 79 7.86 -9.86 -3.27
N TYR A 80 8.45 -10.21 -4.42
CA TYR A 80 8.36 -9.47 -5.69
C TYR A 80 7.89 -10.41 -6.81
N PRO A 81 6.61 -10.82 -6.81
CA PRO A 81 6.10 -11.72 -7.83
C PRO A 81 6.17 -11.09 -9.22
N LYS A 82 6.39 -11.94 -10.23
CA LYS A 82 6.46 -11.56 -11.65
C LYS A 82 5.27 -12.13 -12.41
N GLY A 83 5.00 -11.55 -13.58
CA GLY A 83 3.96 -12.02 -14.49
C GLY A 83 2.56 -11.51 -14.17
N PRO A 84 1.54 -12.05 -14.84
CA PRO A 84 0.19 -11.52 -14.82
C PRO A 84 -0.44 -11.57 -13.43
N VAL A 85 -1.39 -10.67 -13.20
CA VAL A 85 -2.16 -10.53 -11.97
C VAL A 85 -3.58 -11.05 -12.19
N THR A 86 -4.00 -12.02 -11.41
CA THR A 86 -5.40 -12.43 -11.35
C THR A 86 -6.17 -11.48 -10.43
N PRO A 87 -7.18 -10.73 -10.92
CA PRO A 87 -7.93 -9.76 -10.14
C PRO A 87 -8.59 -10.34 -8.88
N GLY A 88 -8.83 -9.50 -7.87
CA GLY A 88 -9.53 -9.86 -6.64
C GLY A 88 -8.64 -10.47 -5.57
N GLY A 89 -7.34 -10.18 -5.58
CA GLY A 89 -6.44 -10.46 -4.47
C GLY A 89 -6.83 -9.72 -3.19
N LEU A 90 -6.21 -10.09 -2.09
CA LEU A 90 -6.61 -9.58 -0.77
C LEU A 90 -6.45 -8.06 -0.66
N THR A 91 -5.37 -7.50 -1.23
CA THR A 91 -5.15 -6.05 -1.30
C THR A 91 -6.19 -5.33 -2.14
N ASP A 92 -6.54 -5.87 -3.32
CA ASP A 92 -7.59 -5.32 -4.19
C ASP A 92 -8.93 -5.26 -3.45
N ARG A 93 -9.28 -6.32 -2.70
CA ARG A 93 -10.49 -6.37 -1.88
C ARG A 93 -10.43 -5.39 -0.70
N TYR A 94 -9.33 -5.30 0.02
CA TYR A 94 -9.20 -4.35 1.13
C TYR A 94 -9.39 -2.90 0.66
N LEU A 95 -8.83 -2.55 -0.49
CA LEU A 95 -9.03 -1.24 -1.08
C LEU A 95 -10.47 -1.02 -1.57
N ALA A 96 -11.16 -2.05 -2.08
CA ALA A 96 -12.52 -1.94 -2.56
C ALA A 96 -13.54 -1.86 -1.42
N ASP A 97 -13.42 -2.75 -0.43
CA ASP A 97 -14.47 -3.02 0.55
C ASP A 97 -14.41 -2.08 1.76
N TYR A 98 -13.22 -1.55 2.11
CA TYR A 98 -13.03 -0.73 3.31
C TYR A 98 -12.73 0.72 3.00
N PRO A 99 -13.61 1.69 3.37
CA PRO A 99 -13.45 3.10 3.06
C PRO A 99 -12.20 3.72 3.70
N ASN A 100 -11.75 3.16 4.81
CA ASN A 100 -10.60 3.61 5.60
C ASN A 100 -9.28 2.91 5.23
N MET A 101 -9.24 2.15 4.11
CA MET A 101 -8.02 1.51 3.62
C MET A 101 -7.46 2.24 2.40
N PHE A 102 -6.17 2.54 2.44
CA PHE A 102 -5.39 3.22 1.40
C PHE A 102 -4.15 2.39 1.05
N GLY A 103 -3.51 2.67 -0.08
CA GLY A 103 -2.28 1.98 -0.50
C GLY A 103 -1.18 2.97 -0.87
N ASP A 104 0.02 2.76 -0.34
CA ASP A 104 1.22 3.53 -0.65
C ASP A 104 2.03 2.86 -1.76
N LEU A 105 2.17 3.53 -2.89
CA LEU A 105 2.87 3.06 -4.09
C LEU A 105 4.40 3.22 -4.02
N SER A 106 4.95 3.48 -2.84
CA SER A 106 6.38 3.72 -2.67
C SER A 106 7.24 2.45 -2.78
N ALA A 107 8.54 2.65 -2.79
CA ALA A 107 9.57 1.61 -2.87
C ALA A 107 9.52 0.73 -4.13
N GLY A 108 10.41 -0.23 -4.20
CA GLY A 108 10.43 -1.24 -5.27
C GLY A 108 9.21 -2.14 -5.29
N SER A 109 8.51 -2.32 -4.17
CA SER A 109 7.31 -3.14 -4.09
C SER A 109 6.11 -2.48 -4.76
N GLY A 110 5.90 -1.18 -4.56
CA GLY A 110 4.88 -0.41 -5.27
C GLY A 110 5.18 -0.32 -6.77
N LEU A 111 6.44 -0.06 -7.13
CA LEU A 111 6.87 -0.07 -8.53
C LEU A 111 6.64 -1.44 -9.19
N ASN A 112 6.99 -2.55 -8.52
CA ASN A 112 6.72 -3.90 -9.02
C ASN A 112 5.22 -4.14 -9.24
N ALA A 113 4.37 -3.71 -8.32
CA ALA A 113 2.93 -3.81 -8.46
C ALA A 113 2.40 -3.09 -9.71
N LEU A 114 2.94 -1.90 -10.01
CA LEU A 114 2.53 -1.10 -11.15
C LEU A 114 3.04 -1.66 -12.51
N THR A 115 4.19 -2.33 -12.52
CA THR A 115 4.89 -2.63 -13.78
C THR A 115 4.90 -4.10 -14.17
N ARG A 116 4.58 -5.04 -13.25
CA ARG A 116 4.60 -6.48 -13.56
C ARG A 116 3.49 -6.93 -14.51
N ASP A 117 2.36 -6.20 -14.53
CA ASP A 117 1.21 -6.41 -15.41
C ASP A 117 0.52 -5.07 -15.65
N GLU A 118 0.92 -4.37 -16.71
CA GLU A 118 0.43 -3.02 -16.99
C GLU A 118 -1.04 -2.99 -17.43
N ASP A 119 -1.54 -4.04 -18.07
CA ASP A 119 -2.94 -4.11 -18.48
C ASP A 119 -3.86 -4.22 -17.25
N PHE A 120 -3.52 -5.08 -16.31
CA PHE A 120 -4.19 -5.12 -15.00
C PHE A 120 -4.09 -3.77 -14.28
N THR A 121 -2.90 -3.18 -14.26
CA THR A 121 -2.59 -1.95 -13.52
C THR A 121 -3.47 -0.78 -13.97
N ARG A 122 -3.72 -0.60 -15.27
CA ARG A 122 -4.62 0.47 -15.77
C ARG A 122 -6.00 0.41 -15.12
N GLY A 123 -6.60 -0.78 -15.10
CA GLY A 123 -7.90 -0.99 -14.45
C GLY A 123 -7.84 -0.83 -12.92
N PHE A 124 -6.75 -1.27 -12.30
CA PHE A 124 -6.52 -1.15 -10.86
C PHE A 124 -6.40 0.30 -10.41
N LEU A 125 -5.60 1.12 -11.11
CA LEU A 125 -5.47 2.55 -10.84
C LEU A 125 -6.80 3.29 -11.01
N GLN A 126 -7.58 2.95 -12.03
CA GLN A 126 -8.90 3.54 -12.25
C GLN A 126 -9.87 3.21 -11.12
N ARG A 127 -9.93 1.93 -10.69
CA ARG A 127 -10.82 1.50 -9.58
C ARG A 127 -10.47 2.17 -8.26
N HIS A 128 -9.17 2.25 -7.97
CA HIS A 128 -8.67 2.71 -6.66
C HIS A 128 -8.09 4.14 -6.69
N GLN A 129 -8.43 4.93 -7.70
CA GLN A 129 -7.88 6.27 -7.93
C GLN A 129 -7.97 7.23 -6.75
N ALA A 130 -8.93 7.02 -5.83
CA ALA A 130 -9.13 7.87 -4.66
C ALA A 130 -8.42 7.35 -3.39
N LYS A 131 -7.73 6.21 -3.48
CA LYS A 131 -7.17 5.51 -2.31
C LYS A 131 -5.68 5.19 -2.44
N LEU A 132 -5.09 5.43 -3.59
CA LEU A 132 -3.68 5.18 -3.82
C LEU A 132 -2.87 6.46 -3.64
N LEU A 133 -1.72 6.35 -3.02
CA LEU A 133 -0.84 7.45 -2.64
C LEU A 133 0.54 7.21 -3.27
N TYR A 134 1.12 8.25 -3.85
CA TYR A 134 2.51 8.23 -4.23
C TYR A 134 3.38 8.50 -3.01
N GLY A 135 4.45 7.72 -2.86
CA GLY A 135 5.61 7.95 -2.01
C GLY A 135 6.86 7.50 -2.73
N SER A 136 8.03 7.96 -2.36
CA SER A 136 9.30 7.51 -2.97
C SER A 136 9.91 6.32 -2.24
N ASP A 137 10.01 6.38 -0.92
CA ASP A 137 10.79 5.45 -0.08
C ASP A 137 12.18 5.18 -0.70
N CYS A 138 12.78 6.24 -1.25
CA CYS A 138 14.02 6.16 -1.99
C CYS A 138 15.20 6.34 -1.05
N SER A 139 16.14 5.41 -1.06
CA SER A 139 17.40 5.52 -0.33
C SER A 139 18.50 6.27 -1.10
N ASP A 140 18.22 6.65 -2.34
CA ASP A 140 19.12 7.43 -3.19
C ASP A 140 19.12 8.89 -2.73
N HIS A 141 20.24 9.38 -2.26
CA HIS A 141 20.38 10.74 -1.76
C HIS A 141 20.11 11.82 -2.80
N GLU A 142 20.39 11.54 -4.09
CA GLU A 142 20.19 12.49 -5.18
C GLU A 142 18.74 12.49 -5.66
N GLY A 143 17.96 11.42 -5.36
CA GLY A 143 16.58 11.29 -5.76
C GLY A 143 16.38 11.33 -7.28
N SER A 144 17.43 11.08 -8.05
CA SER A 144 17.45 11.32 -9.49
C SER A 144 17.77 10.05 -10.29
N GLY A 145 17.17 9.97 -11.48
CA GLY A 145 17.52 9.00 -12.50
C GLY A 145 16.93 7.60 -12.33
N LEU A 146 17.47 6.69 -13.13
CA LEU A 146 16.94 5.34 -13.33
C LEU A 146 17.01 4.42 -12.11
N ARG A 147 17.79 4.76 -11.10
CA ARG A 147 17.92 3.96 -9.87
C ARG A 147 16.98 4.38 -8.75
N CYS A 148 16.37 5.56 -8.81
CA CYS A 148 15.41 6.00 -7.83
C CYS A 148 14.03 5.37 -8.10
N HIS A 149 13.56 4.51 -7.21
CA HIS A 149 12.23 3.91 -7.30
C HIS A 149 11.13 4.97 -7.38
N GLY A 150 11.28 6.08 -6.66
CA GLY A 150 10.32 7.19 -6.69
C GLY A 150 10.15 7.78 -8.07
N SER A 151 11.26 8.07 -8.79
CA SER A 151 11.19 8.62 -10.15
C SER A 151 10.59 7.61 -11.15
N GLN A 152 10.92 6.33 -11.01
CA GLN A 152 10.34 5.26 -11.82
C GLN A 152 8.84 5.09 -11.55
N THR A 153 8.42 5.20 -10.29
CA THR A 153 6.99 5.15 -9.90
C THR A 153 6.22 6.33 -10.48
N ILE A 154 6.77 7.55 -10.46
CA ILE A 154 6.15 8.71 -11.14
C ILE A 154 5.97 8.43 -12.64
N ALA A 155 7.01 7.94 -13.31
CA ALA A 155 6.95 7.61 -14.72
C ALA A 155 5.90 6.53 -15.03
N ALA A 156 5.80 5.50 -14.20
CA ALA A 156 4.79 4.45 -14.31
C ALA A 156 3.38 5.00 -14.13
N ILE A 157 3.15 5.81 -13.09
CA ILE A 157 1.85 6.45 -12.84
C ILE A 157 1.43 7.30 -14.04
N ARG A 158 2.30 8.17 -14.56
CA ARG A 158 2.02 9.02 -15.73
C ARG A 158 1.63 8.21 -16.97
N ARG A 159 2.29 7.09 -17.19
CA ARG A 159 2.00 6.19 -18.33
C ARG A 159 0.70 5.41 -18.17
N LEU A 160 0.32 5.05 -16.94
CA LEU A 160 -0.73 4.06 -16.67
C LEU A 160 -2.02 4.66 -16.11
N ALA A 161 -2.03 5.89 -15.62
CA ALA A 161 -3.18 6.51 -14.95
C ALA A 161 -4.40 6.73 -15.85
N GLY A 162 -4.20 6.78 -17.17
CA GLY A 162 -5.29 6.91 -18.15
C GLY A 162 -5.92 8.31 -18.27
N SER A 163 -5.68 9.22 -17.31
CA SER A 163 -6.07 10.63 -17.38
C SER A 163 -5.28 11.52 -16.41
N ASP A 164 -5.15 12.81 -16.74
CA ASP A 164 -4.49 13.82 -15.89
C ASP A 164 -5.17 13.93 -14.50
N LEU A 165 -6.47 13.72 -14.44
CA LEU A 165 -7.22 13.76 -13.19
C LEU A 165 -6.78 12.62 -12.26
N ILE A 166 -6.66 11.41 -12.77
CA ILE A 166 -6.21 10.25 -11.99
C ILE A 166 -4.74 10.43 -11.60
N GLU A 167 -3.87 10.83 -12.54
CA GLU A 167 -2.47 11.13 -12.26
C GLU A 167 -2.34 12.11 -11.08
N ARG A 168 -3.04 13.23 -11.15
CA ARG A 168 -3.01 14.26 -10.09
C ARG A 168 -3.50 13.73 -8.74
N LYS A 169 -4.54 12.88 -8.71
CA LYS A 169 -5.01 12.24 -7.49
C LYS A 169 -3.92 11.38 -6.87
N LEU A 170 -3.31 10.49 -7.66
CA LEU A 170 -2.30 9.54 -7.21
C LEU A 170 -1.02 10.23 -6.72
N LEU A 171 -0.52 11.22 -7.47
CA LEU A 171 0.73 11.90 -7.18
C LEU A 171 0.63 12.92 -6.04
N TYR A 172 -0.54 13.50 -5.79
CA TYR A 172 -0.69 14.62 -4.86
C TYR A 172 -2.03 14.67 -4.14
N GLY A 173 -3.15 14.63 -4.86
CA GLY A 173 -4.46 15.00 -4.33
C GLY A 173 -4.91 14.13 -3.16
N ASN A 174 -4.71 12.82 -3.27
CA ASN A 174 -5.11 11.87 -2.22
C ASN A 174 -4.27 12.07 -0.94
N ALA A 175 -2.95 12.23 -1.09
CA ALA A 175 -2.08 12.48 0.06
C ALA A 175 -2.43 13.80 0.75
N LYS A 176 -2.63 14.87 -0.03
CA LYS A 176 -3.07 16.17 0.51
C LYS A 176 -4.35 16.05 1.33
N GLN A 177 -5.35 15.36 0.81
CA GLN A 177 -6.63 15.18 1.50
C GLN A 177 -6.49 14.32 2.75
N LEU A 178 -5.78 13.18 2.64
CA LEU A 178 -5.62 12.23 3.74
C LEU A 178 -4.81 12.80 4.90
N LEU A 179 -3.74 13.54 4.60
CA LEU A 179 -2.83 14.12 5.57
C LEU A 179 -3.22 15.56 5.98
N ARG A 180 -4.28 16.13 5.38
CA ARG A 180 -4.79 17.49 5.66
C ARG A 180 -3.75 18.59 5.45
N LEU A 181 -2.98 18.49 4.36
CA LEU A 181 -1.94 19.45 3.97
C LEU A 181 -2.52 20.68 3.26
#